data_dd9530ff3671967d7905f3f1e2da50e5
#
_entry.id   dd9530ff3671967d7905f3f1e2da50e5
#
_cell.length_a   1.000
_cell.length_b   1.000
_cell.length_c   1.000
_cell.angle_alpha   90.00
_cell.angle_beta   90.00
_cell.angle_gamma   90.00
#
_symmetry.space_group_name_H-M   'P 1'
#
loop_
_entity.id
_entity.type
_entity.pdbx_description
1 polymer ?
#
loop_
_entity_poly.entity_id
_entity_poly.type
_entity_poly.pdbx_seq_one_letter_code
_entity_poly.pdbx_strand_id
1 'polypeptide(L)'
;IAYIVTEVPQLTPEVWALARAVADRAGGSAGDILRLAIPTRQVRVEKKHLAAASETAASAAHPEPAPESEAGLSSEESSAETLIAEELTAGARLSHLASHGPERLHTGEWVGGGAAQLARVALEVFGQGRSVILVTPDYRDPDQLRDALAALGHAEVVRVDSRQSNAERYAAFLRALDPQPRIILGNRSAVYAPAHELGAIVIWDDGDPVLSEPLTPYVHARDAALIRAEQSGAGLLFAGHVRSAEVQRLVDLGYVRAQSNLPRRTRVFHADAARAPDAFAGRVPEFAAQTIREGLKSGPVLVQVATPGYAPVAVCGDCGELARCGSCRGPIGFKVVGRASCRWCGEYANNWHCGECGSPRLHERGMGSARTVEQFERQFAGARVLLSDGEHPRERVDARPALVVATRGAEPLAAGGYRAVVLLDAERLLGLETLRAGEDCMRWWENAAALAAPDGVCLMAAGGGPVVNAFVTGRADEWLRGELRDRQALRYPPAVRVASVSGGPEEVSRALRTIAEIPGVDHLGPTTVPQHSRAGRGGAGTSGPGGAPSAIARAIVRFDYGHGGEVAKRLRGALVADAAGSSARTKSRGPGRARPEALRLRFDDRGVFDG
;
A
#
# COMPACT_ATOMS: atom_id res chain seq x y z
N ILE A 1 -3.17 22.31 35.32
CA ILE A 1 -3.06 20.82 35.23
C ILE A 1 -3.77 20.28 36.44
N ALA A 2 -4.85 19.52 36.27
CA ALA A 2 -5.62 18.99 37.40
C ALA A 2 -4.88 17.82 38.08
N TYR A 3 -4.28 16.93 37.29
CA TYR A 3 -3.47 15.80 37.77
C TYR A 3 -2.64 15.19 36.64
N ILE A 4 -1.57 14.47 36.99
CA ILE A 4 -0.76 13.71 36.06
C ILE A 4 -1.34 12.29 35.99
N VAL A 5 -1.68 11.83 34.76
CA VAL A 5 -2.30 10.53 34.53
C VAL A 5 -1.27 9.41 34.37
N THR A 6 -0.05 9.76 33.95
CA THR A 6 1.05 8.82 33.70
C THR A 6 2.39 9.50 33.96
N GLU A 7 3.37 8.75 34.45
CA GLU A 7 4.76 9.18 34.62
C GLU A 7 5.57 9.02 33.31
N VAL A 8 5.06 8.23 32.34
CA VAL A 8 5.73 8.03 31.07
C VAL A 8 5.50 9.21 30.13
N PRO A 9 6.54 9.86 29.59
CA PRO A 9 6.43 10.95 28.64
C PRO A 9 5.99 10.39 27.26
N GLN A 10 4.68 10.21 27.09
CA GLN A 10 4.11 9.57 25.89
C GLN A 10 4.29 10.38 24.59
N LEU A 11 4.50 11.67 24.68
CA LEU A 11 4.70 12.55 23.53
C LEU A 11 6.10 13.16 23.58
N THR A 12 6.96 12.68 22.71
CA THR A 12 8.31 13.24 22.55
C THR A 12 8.28 14.51 21.67
N PRO A 13 9.24 15.43 21.84
CA PRO A 13 9.34 16.63 20.99
C PRO A 13 9.40 16.31 19.50
N GLU A 14 10.11 15.24 19.12
CA GLU A 14 10.29 14.80 17.73
C GLU A 14 8.97 14.32 17.13
N VAL A 15 8.22 13.49 17.87
CA VAL A 15 6.90 12.99 17.43
C VAL A 15 5.90 14.15 17.31
N TRP A 16 5.97 15.14 18.23
CA TRP A 16 5.14 16.33 18.12
C TRP A 16 5.50 17.19 16.90
N ALA A 17 6.79 17.44 16.66
CA ALA A 17 7.26 18.21 15.51
C ALA A 17 6.85 17.53 14.19
N LEU A 18 7.02 16.19 14.11
CA LEU A 18 6.59 15.40 12.96
C LEU A 18 5.07 15.50 12.75
N ALA A 19 4.29 15.31 13.82
CA ALA A 19 2.82 15.36 13.72
C ALA A 19 2.33 16.72 13.23
N ARG A 20 2.95 17.82 13.66
CA ARG A 20 2.64 19.17 13.19
C ARG A 20 2.99 19.35 11.71
N ALA A 21 4.20 19.00 11.30
CA ALA A 21 4.66 19.21 9.94
C ALA A 21 3.85 18.35 8.93
N VAL A 22 3.56 17.10 9.27
CA VAL A 22 2.74 16.21 8.44
C VAL A 22 1.29 16.72 8.33
N ALA A 23 0.69 17.17 9.45
CA ALA A 23 -0.64 17.74 9.45
C ALA A 23 -0.72 19.04 8.63
N ASP A 24 0.27 19.93 8.76
CA ASP A 24 0.31 21.19 8.02
C ASP A 24 0.46 20.96 6.50
N ARG A 25 1.27 19.96 6.08
CA ARG A 25 1.38 19.55 4.67
C ARG A 25 0.07 19.05 4.07
N ALA A 26 -0.75 18.36 4.87
CA ALA A 26 -2.00 17.74 4.42
C ALA A 26 -3.25 18.55 4.76
N GLY A 27 -3.11 19.77 5.29
CA GLY A 27 -4.26 20.57 5.71
C GLY A 27 -5.07 19.96 6.87
N GLY A 28 -4.46 19.01 7.61
CA GLY A 28 -5.08 18.28 8.70
C GLY A 28 -4.80 18.86 10.09
N SER A 29 -5.06 18.08 11.15
CA SER A 29 -4.71 18.43 12.52
C SER A 29 -3.61 17.51 13.06
N ALA A 30 -2.76 18.05 13.97
CA ALA A 30 -1.75 17.22 14.64
C ALA A 30 -2.40 16.09 15.45
N GLY A 31 -3.61 16.29 15.99
CA GLY A 31 -4.36 15.26 16.72
C GLY A 31 -4.68 14.04 15.86
N ASP A 32 -4.91 14.23 14.56
CA ASP A 32 -5.15 13.12 13.63
C ASP A 32 -3.89 12.25 13.43
N ILE A 33 -2.71 12.88 13.42
CA ILE A 33 -1.44 12.16 13.33
C ILE A 33 -1.07 11.52 14.68
N LEU A 34 -1.26 12.22 15.78
CA LEU A 34 -0.94 11.69 17.12
C LEU A 34 -1.77 10.44 17.46
N ARG A 35 -2.97 10.32 16.94
CA ARG A 35 -3.79 9.09 17.02
C ARG A 35 -3.10 7.87 16.38
N LEU A 36 -2.26 8.08 15.35
CA LEU A 36 -1.49 7.02 14.70
C LEU A 36 -0.19 6.73 15.46
N ALA A 37 0.41 7.75 16.07
CA ALA A 37 1.68 7.66 16.76
C ALA A 37 1.56 7.08 18.17
N ILE A 38 0.49 7.43 18.91
CA ILE A 38 0.32 7.09 20.34
C ILE A 38 -0.86 6.11 20.46
N PRO A 39 -0.61 4.84 20.79
CA PRO A 39 -1.67 3.86 20.99
C PRO A 39 -2.45 4.13 22.29
N THR A 40 -3.65 3.55 22.38
CA THR A 40 -4.49 3.66 23.57
C THR A 40 -3.77 3.12 24.80
N ARG A 41 -3.66 3.94 25.84
CA ARG A 41 -2.99 3.61 27.11
C ARG A 41 -3.54 2.34 27.74
N GLN A 42 -2.64 1.47 28.21
CA GLN A 42 -2.94 0.23 28.93
C GLN A 42 -2.26 0.25 30.30
N VAL A 43 -2.99 0.63 31.34
CA VAL A 43 -2.45 0.89 32.69
C VAL A 43 -1.66 -0.29 33.28
N ARG A 44 -2.13 -1.53 33.07
CA ARG A 44 -1.43 -2.74 33.56
C ARG A 44 -0.08 -2.94 32.88
N VAL A 45 -0.05 -2.70 31.56
CA VAL A 45 1.18 -2.81 30.76
C VAL A 45 2.19 -1.76 31.17
N GLU A 46 1.73 -0.52 31.38
CA GLU A 46 2.58 0.59 31.84
C GLU A 46 3.20 0.32 33.20
N LYS A 47 2.41 -0.14 34.18
CA LYS A 47 2.93 -0.51 35.49
C LYS A 47 3.99 -1.60 35.43
N LYS A 48 3.79 -2.61 34.58
CA LYS A 48 4.77 -3.68 34.37
C LYS A 48 6.06 -3.15 33.76
N HIS A 49 5.96 -2.25 32.77
CA HIS A 49 7.11 -1.62 32.13
C HIS A 49 7.94 -0.79 33.10
N LEU A 50 7.27 0.07 33.92
CA LEU A 50 7.94 0.89 34.92
C LEU A 50 8.63 0.06 36.01
N ALA A 51 8.02 -1.04 36.46
CA ALA A 51 8.63 -1.96 37.42
C ALA A 51 9.90 -2.61 36.83
N ALA A 52 9.85 -3.11 35.58
CA ALA A 52 11.02 -3.69 34.90
C ALA A 52 12.14 -2.66 34.69
N ALA A 53 11.81 -1.42 34.34
CA ALA A 53 12.80 -0.33 34.23
C ALA A 53 13.49 -0.03 35.55
N SER A 54 12.75 -0.07 36.66
CA SER A 54 13.32 0.13 38.01
C SER A 54 14.25 -1.00 38.43
N GLU A 55 13.93 -2.25 38.10
CA GLU A 55 14.76 -3.43 38.34
C GLU A 55 16.06 -3.38 37.53
N THR A 56 15.96 -2.99 36.24
CA THR A 56 17.14 -2.86 35.37
C THR A 56 18.07 -1.73 35.88
N ALA A 57 17.53 -0.61 36.31
CA ALA A 57 18.31 0.49 36.89
C ALA A 57 19.03 0.07 38.19
N ALA A 58 18.39 -0.77 39.00
CA ALA A 58 18.98 -1.31 40.22
C ALA A 58 20.10 -2.35 39.94
N SER A 59 19.93 -3.14 38.83
CA SER A 59 20.93 -4.15 38.43
C SER A 59 22.13 -3.53 37.70
N ALA A 60 21.95 -2.42 37.00
CA ALA A 60 23.04 -1.72 36.28
C ALA A 60 24.11 -1.10 37.22
N ALA A 61 23.91 -1.13 38.53
CA ALA A 61 24.91 -0.72 39.54
C ALA A 61 26.08 -1.73 39.66
N HIS A 62 26.03 -2.90 39.03
CA HIS A 62 27.10 -3.89 38.95
C HIS A 62 27.23 -4.42 37.51
N PRO A 63 28.01 -3.78 36.62
CA PRO A 63 28.19 -4.28 35.26
C PRO A 63 29.10 -5.52 35.29
N GLU A 64 28.53 -6.69 34.98
CA GLU A 64 29.33 -7.81 34.48
C GLU A 64 29.76 -7.47 33.05
N PRO A 65 31.05 -7.69 32.67
CA PRO A 65 31.51 -7.48 31.32
C PRO A 65 30.78 -8.42 30.38
N ALA A 66 30.14 -7.87 29.36
CA ALA A 66 29.52 -8.63 28.29
C ALA A 66 30.59 -9.54 27.62
N PRO A 67 30.27 -10.80 27.27
CA PRO A 67 31.19 -11.62 26.52
C PRO A 67 31.45 -10.98 25.16
N GLU A 68 32.73 -10.73 24.87
CA GLU A 68 33.17 -10.32 23.53
C GLU A 68 32.81 -11.42 22.54
N SER A 69 31.81 -11.14 21.70
CA SER A 69 31.49 -12.02 20.56
C SER A 69 32.58 -11.83 19.51
N GLU A 70 33.52 -12.73 19.49
CA GLU A 70 34.40 -12.94 18.34
C GLU A 70 33.58 -13.50 17.16
N ALA A 71 32.77 -12.65 16.52
CA ALA A 71 32.32 -12.91 15.16
C ALA A 71 33.44 -12.45 14.24
N GLY A 72 34.35 -13.40 13.89
CA GLY A 72 35.36 -13.20 12.88
C GLY A 72 34.73 -12.83 11.54
N LEU A 73 34.61 -11.55 11.29
CA LEU A 73 34.41 -11.00 9.96
C LEU A 73 35.76 -11.07 9.26
N SER A 74 35.90 -12.03 8.35
CA SER A 74 37.00 -12.05 7.37
C SER A 74 36.92 -10.73 6.59
N SER A 75 37.98 -9.92 6.76
CA SER A 75 38.21 -8.75 5.93
C SER A 75 38.36 -9.19 4.48
N GLU A 76 37.46 -8.70 3.61
CA GLU A 76 37.79 -8.23 2.26
C GLU A 76 36.45 -8.04 1.51
N GLU A 77 36.22 -6.79 1.09
CA GLU A 77 35.04 -6.21 0.42
C GLU A 77 33.84 -5.97 1.35
N SER A 78 33.65 -4.69 1.74
CA SER A 78 32.38 -4.25 2.37
C SER A 78 31.20 -4.70 1.50
N SER A 79 30.27 -5.45 2.08
CA SER A 79 29.09 -5.90 1.35
C SER A 79 28.28 -4.71 0.82
N ALA A 80 27.49 -4.91 -0.21
CA ALA A 80 26.63 -3.83 -0.74
C ALA A 80 25.68 -3.29 0.35
N GLU A 81 25.25 -4.14 1.26
CA GLU A 81 24.40 -3.79 2.39
C GLU A 81 25.12 -2.93 3.42
N THR A 82 26.40 -3.21 3.71
CA THR A 82 27.24 -2.38 4.60
C THR A 82 27.43 -0.98 4.03
N LEU A 83 27.73 -0.86 2.73
CA LEU A 83 27.84 0.44 2.07
C LEU A 83 26.53 1.24 2.11
N ILE A 84 25.39 0.58 1.89
CA ILE A 84 24.07 1.22 2.02
C ILE A 84 23.86 1.70 3.47
N ALA A 85 24.21 0.91 4.46
CA ALA A 85 24.05 1.26 5.87
C ALA A 85 24.91 2.45 6.28
N GLU A 86 26.17 2.50 5.84
CA GLU A 86 27.08 3.63 6.06
C GLU A 86 26.53 4.93 5.45
N GLU A 87 26.05 4.87 4.21
CA GLU A 87 25.44 6.03 3.57
C GLU A 87 24.17 6.48 4.29
N LEU A 88 23.32 5.56 4.75
CA LEU A 88 22.12 5.88 5.50
C LEU A 88 22.44 6.55 6.84
N THR A 89 23.42 6.04 7.59
CA THR A 89 23.83 6.66 8.85
C THR A 89 24.48 8.04 8.66
N ALA A 90 25.03 8.28 7.47
CA ALA A 90 25.47 9.61 7.05
C ALA A 90 24.32 10.53 6.56
N GLY A 91 23.08 10.08 6.63
CA GLY A 91 21.89 10.88 6.24
C GLY A 91 21.54 10.85 4.75
N ALA A 92 22.10 9.90 3.97
CA ALA A 92 21.79 9.80 2.55
C ALA A 92 20.33 9.39 2.29
N ARG A 93 19.80 9.84 1.16
CA ARG A 93 18.47 9.46 0.66
C ARG A 93 18.64 8.59 -0.57
N LEU A 94 18.23 7.33 -0.48
CA LEU A 94 18.56 6.29 -1.44
C LEU A 94 17.29 5.63 -1.99
N SER A 95 17.38 5.16 -3.24
CA SER A 95 16.43 4.23 -3.82
C SER A 95 17.16 2.96 -4.27
N HIS A 96 16.72 1.83 -3.75
CA HIS A 96 17.28 0.51 -4.00
C HIS A 96 16.28 -0.41 -4.68
N LEU A 97 16.70 -1.05 -5.77
CA LEU A 97 15.92 -2.11 -6.41
C LEU A 97 16.38 -3.46 -5.87
N ALA A 98 15.48 -4.17 -5.21
CA ALA A 98 15.77 -5.46 -4.61
C ALA A 98 15.90 -6.57 -5.66
N SER A 99 16.81 -7.52 -5.42
CA SER A 99 16.98 -8.69 -6.27
C SER A 99 15.77 -9.63 -6.19
N HIS A 100 15.45 -10.27 -7.32
CA HIS A 100 14.41 -11.29 -7.39
C HIS A 100 14.90 -12.61 -6.80
N GLY A 101 13.96 -13.43 -6.38
CA GLY A 101 14.14 -14.77 -5.86
C GLY A 101 14.11 -14.82 -4.34
N PRO A 102 13.64 -15.94 -3.78
CA PRO A 102 13.72 -16.20 -2.35
C PRO A 102 15.15 -16.58 -1.94
N GLU A 103 15.43 -16.36 -0.67
CA GLU A 103 16.67 -16.72 -0.01
C GLU A 103 16.39 -17.73 1.11
N ARG A 104 17.25 -18.72 1.27
CA ARG A 104 17.16 -19.67 2.36
C ARG A 104 18.06 -19.20 3.51
N LEU A 105 17.44 -18.92 4.65
CA LEU A 105 18.16 -18.56 5.86
C LEU A 105 18.89 -19.79 6.44
N HIS A 106 19.90 -19.58 7.29
CA HIS A 106 20.63 -20.66 7.94
C HIS A 106 19.73 -21.48 8.89
N THR A 107 18.63 -20.91 9.39
CA THR A 107 17.57 -21.61 10.15
C THR A 107 16.80 -22.62 9.31
N GLY A 108 16.97 -22.59 7.98
CA GLY A 108 16.26 -23.44 7.02
C GLY A 108 14.98 -22.82 6.44
N GLU A 109 14.54 -21.70 6.97
CA GLU A 109 13.38 -20.97 6.48
C GLU A 109 13.68 -20.21 5.19
N TRP A 110 12.64 -19.95 4.40
CA TRP A 110 12.71 -19.17 3.18
C TRP A 110 12.04 -17.80 3.38
N VAL A 111 12.72 -16.77 2.92
CA VAL A 111 12.21 -15.37 2.86
C VAL A 111 12.42 -14.80 1.46
N GLY A 112 11.70 -13.74 1.12
CA GLY A 112 12.00 -12.99 -0.10
C GLY A 112 13.39 -12.37 -0.05
N GLY A 113 14.12 -12.36 -1.19
CA GLY A 113 15.47 -11.79 -1.26
C GLY A 113 15.52 -10.33 -0.80
N GLY A 114 14.50 -9.54 -1.14
CA GLY A 114 14.36 -8.18 -0.64
C GLY A 114 14.26 -8.08 0.88
N ALA A 115 13.51 -8.99 1.52
CA ALA A 115 13.41 -9.02 2.98
C ALA A 115 14.75 -9.37 3.64
N ALA A 116 15.49 -10.33 3.09
CA ALA A 116 16.83 -10.67 3.58
C ALA A 116 17.82 -9.50 3.43
N GLN A 117 17.82 -8.83 2.27
CA GLN A 117 18.67 -7.65 2.04
C GLN A 117 18.34 -6.51 3.02
N LEU A 118 17.06 -6.19 3.22
CA LEU A 118 16.66 -5.15 4.16
C LEU A 118 16.98 -5.49 5.61
N ALA A 119 16.87 -6.77 5.99
CA ALA A 119 17.25 -7.23 7.32
C ALA A 119 18.75 -7.01 7.57
N ARG A 120 19.63 -7.34 6.58
CA ARG A 120 21.07 -7.06 6.68
C ARG A 120 21.35 -5.57 6.82
N VAL A 121 20.78 -4.72 5.95
CA VAL A 121 20.94 -3.26 6.05
C VAL A 121 20.50 -2.74 7.43
N ALA A 122 19.37 -3.22 7.94
CA ALA A 122 18.88 -2.80 9.25
C ALA A 122 19.78 -3.24 10.40
N LEU A 123 20.35 -4.45 10.33
CA LEU A 123 21.30 -4.96 11.33
C LEU A 123 22.63 -4.19 11.31
N GLU A 124 23.11 -3.83 10.12
CA GLU A 124 24.32 -3.00 9.97
C GLU A 124 24.13 -1.61 10.58
N VAL A 125 23.00 -0.92 10.30
CA VAL A 125 22.68 0.38 10.91
C VAL A 125 22.52 0.24 12.43
N PHE A 126 21.85 -0.82 12.89
CA PHE A 126 21.68 -1.11 14.31
C PHE A 126 23.03 -1.39 14.99
N GLY A 127 23.92 -2.14 14.35
CA GLY A 127 25.29 -2.41 14.82
C GLY A 127 26.14 -1.14 15.00
N GLN A 128 25.81 -0.06 14.29
CA GLN A 128 26.43 1.26 14.45
C GLN A 128 25.80 2.08 15.61
N GLY A 129 24.97 1.46 16.46
CA GLY A 129 24.32 2.12 17.60
C GLY A 129 23.15 3.02 17.21
N ARG A 130 22.51 2.81 16.07
CA ARG A 130 21.41 3.63 15.56
C ARG A 130 20.11 2.85 15.45
N SER A 131 19.00 3.50 15.75
CA SER A 131 17.67 2.91 15.51
C SER A 131 17.32 2.92 14.02
N VAL A 132 16.52 1.91 13.61
CA VAL A 132 15.99 1.78 12.26
C VAL A 132 14.48 1.64 12.31
N ILE A 133 13.77 2.36 11.44
CA ILE A 133 12.34 2.18 11.22
C ILE A 133 12.14 1.50 9.86
N LEU A 134 11.56 0.30 9.89
CA LEU A 134 11.17 -0.47 8.70
C LEU A 134 9.66 -0.38 8.51
N VAL A 135 9.23 0.25 7.43
CA VAL A 135 7.80 0.42 7.08
C VAL A 135 7.45 -0.43 5.88
N THR A 136 6.44 -1.28 6.03
CA THR A 136 5.98 -2.20 5.00
C THR A 136 4.47 -2.09 4.77
N PRO A 137 3.97 -2.39 3.56
CA PRO A 137 2.54 -2.26 3.26
C PRO A 137 1.69 -3.34 3.92
N ASP A 138 2.05 -4.61 3.79
CA ASP A 138 1.25 -5.76 4.21
C ASP A 138 1.80 -6.39 5.50
N TYR A 139 1.00 -7.24 6.13
CA TYR A 139 1.38 -8.00 7.33
C TYR A 139 2.37 -9.15 7.06
N ARG A 140 2.44 -9.63 5.83
CA ARG A 140 3.36 -10.70 5.41
C ARG A 140 4.81 -10.21 5.33
N ASP A 141 5.00 -8.96 4.94
CA ASP A 141 6.33 -8.36 4.86
C ASP A 141 6.99 -8.22 6.23
N PRO A 142 6.32 -7.70 7.30
CA PRO A 142 6.89 -7.72 8.63
C PRO A 142 7.20 -9.12 9.16
N ASP A 143 6.42 -10.14 8.80
CA ASP A 143 6.69 -11.50 9.24
C ASP A 143 7.97 -12.05 8.60
N GLN A 144 8.17 -11.86 7.29
CA GLN A 144 9.40 -12.24 6.60
C GLN A 144 10.63 -11.46 7.11
N LEU A 145 10.49 -10.14 7.33
CA LEU A 145 11.56 -9.31 7.89
C LEU A 145 11.92 -9.71 9.31
N ARG A 146 10.93 -10.01 10.17
CA ARG A 146 11.18 -10.52 11.52
C ARG A 146 11.97 -11.84 11.48
N ASP A 147 11.54 -12.78 10.64
CA ASP A 147 12.20 -14.07 10.50
C ASP A 147 13.65 -13.89 9.99
N ALA A 148 13.87 -12.99 9.03
CA ALA A 148 15.19 -12.66 8.52
C ALA A 148 16.06 -11.99 9.59
N LEU A 149 15.55 -10.99 10.31
CA LEU A 149 16.27 -10.31 11.40
C LEU A 149 16.66 -11.28 12.50
N ALA A 150 15.75 -12.17 12.92
CA ALA A 150 16.02 -13.16 13.96
C ALA A 150 17.06 -14.21 13.54
N ALA A 151 17.09 -14.55 12.24
CA ALA A 151 18.06 -15.50 11.72
C ALA A 151 19.43 -14.86 11.48
N LEU A 152 19.49 -13.64 10.96
CA LEU A 152 20.73 -13.01 10.50
C LEU A 152 21.51 -12.29 11.59
N GLY A 153 20.89 -11.96 12.73
CA GLY A 153 21.59 -11.25 13.80
C GLY A 153 20.78 -11.13 15.09
N HIS A 154 21.43 -10.54 16.08
CA HIS A 154 20.83 -10.26 17.39
C HIS A 154 20.51 -8.76 17.48
N ALA A 155 19.24 -8.42 17.30
CA ALA A 155 18.75 -7.06 17.50
C ALA A 155 17.42 -7.06 18.26
N GLU A 156 17.19 -6.06 19.07
CA GLU A 156 15.88 -5.90 19.69
C GLU A 156 14.89 -5.31 18.68
N VAL A 157 13.96 -6.15 18.25
CA VAL A 157 12.92 -5.78 17.29
C VAL A 157 11.64 -5.38 18.03
N VAL A 158 11.17 -4.17 17.78
CA VAL A 158 9.89 -3.65 18.26
C VAL A 158 8.89 -3.66 17.12
N ARG A 159 7.89 -4.52 17.20
CA ARG A 159 6.84 -4.62 16.18
C ARG A 159 5.70 -3.63 16.45
N VAL A 160 5.24 -2.92 15.41
CA VAL A 160 4.14 -1.93 15.48
C VAL A 160 3.23 -2.14 14.28
N ASP A 161 2.23 -3.01 14.41
CA ASP A 161 1.26 -3.27 13.34
C ASP A 161 -0.18 -3.47 13.85
N SER A 162 -1.13 -3.56 12.91
CA SER A 162 -2.56 -3.64 13.19
C SER A 162 -3.04 -5.01 13.70
N ARG A 163 -2.24 -6.08 13.59
CA ARG A 163 -2.58 -7.42 14.09
C ARG A 163 -2.37 -7.57 15.59
N GLN A 164 -1.54 -6.71 16.17
CA GLN A 164 -1.30 -6.70 17.60
C GLN A 164 -2.54 -6.24 18.37
N SER A 165 -2.77 -6.85 19.52
CA SER A 165 -3.72 -6.36 20.51
C SER A 165 -3.35 -4.97 21.02
N ASN A 166 -4.29 -4.24 21.59
CA ASN A 166 -4.02 -2.92 22.19
C ASN A 166 -2.93 -2.98 23.29
N ALA A 167 -2.86 -4.09 24.03
CA ALA A 167 -1.85 -4.30 25.06
C ALA A 167 -0.45 -4.48 24.46
N GLU A 168 -0.31 -5.30 23.42
CA GLU A 168 0.96 -5.52 22.71
C GLU A 168 1.44 -4.24 22.01
N ARG A 169 0.54 -3.52 21.33
CA ARG A 169 0.87 -2.24 20.69
C ARG A 169 1.35 -1.20 21.70
N TYR A 170 0.71 -1.13 22.85
CA TYR A 170 1.14 -0.20 23.90
C TYR A 170 2.47 -0.63 24.55
N ALA A 171 2.70 -1.95 24.73
CA ALA A 171 4.00 -2.46 25.19
C ALA A 171 5.12 -2.16 24.20
N ALA A 172 4.86 -2.33 22.90
CA ALA A 172 5.79 -1.99 21.84
C ALA A 172 6.12 -0.48 21.83
N PHE A 173 5.11 0.36 21.98
CA PHE A 173 5.27 1.80 22.07
C PHE A 173 6.14 2.22 23.28
N LEU A 174 5.91 1.63 24.46
CA LEU A 174 6.72 1.90 25.64
C LEU A 174 8.19 1.51 25.43
N ARG A 175 8.45 0.33 24.83
CA ARG A 175 9.81 -0.09 24.48
C ARG A 175 10.46 0.82 23.44
N ALA A 176 9.70 1.37 22.51
CA ALA A 176 10.22 2.34 21.54
C ALA A 176 10.58 3.69 22.15
N LEU A 177 10.04 4.02 23.34
CA LEU A 177 10.40 5.21 24.13
C LEU A 177 11.70 5.04 24.94
N ASP A 178 12.16 3.81 25.15
CA ASP A 178 13.38 3.57 25.92
C ASP A 178 14.59 4.23 25.24
N PRO A 179 15.56 4.76 26.01
CA PRO A 179 16.72 5.46 25.47
C PRO A 179 17.80 4.48 24.96
N GLN A 180 17.42 3.58 24.05
CA GLN A 180 18.29 2.59 23.45
C GLN A 180 17.95 2.42 21.96
N PRO A 181 18.95 2.18 21.09
CA PRO A 181 18.70 1.86 19.69
C PRO A 181 17.85 0.59 19.53
N ARG A 182 16.95 0.60 18.54
CA ARG A 182 16.04 -0.52 18.25
C ARG A 182 15.71 -0.60 16.76
N ILE A 183 15.38 -1.79 16.29
CA ILE A 183 14.74 -1.96 15.00
C ILE A 183 13.23 -1.94 15.19
N ILE A 184 12.58 -0.90 14.67
CA ILE A 184 11.13 -0.71 14.74
C ILE A 184 10.53 -1.18 13.41
N LEU A 185 9.76 -2.24 13.45
CA LEU A 185 9.18 -2.90 12.28
C LEU A 185 7.67 -2.80 12.29
N GLY A 186 7.06 -2.32 11.21
CA GLY A 186 5.61 -2.27 11.14
C GLY A 186 5.04 -1.74 9.84
N ASN A 187 3.73 -1.47 9.87
CA ASN A 187 3.02 -0.90 8.74
C ASN A 187 3.14 0.64 8.72
N ARG A 188 2.35 1.32 7.88
CA ARG A 188 2.37 2.77 7.67
C ARG A 188 2.47 3.63 8.95
N SER A 189 1.88 3.19 10.06
CA SER A 189 1.95 3.95 11.34
C SER A 189 3.31 3.86 12.02
N ALA A 190 4.16 2.89 11.68
CA ALA A 190 5.50 2.75 12.26
C ALA A 190 6.39 3.97 11.99
N VAL A 191 6.13 4.70 10.89
CA VAL A 191 6.84 5.94 10.56
C VAL A 191 6.72 7.00 11.66
N TYR A 192 5.72 6.93 12.52
CA TYR A 192 5.47 7.87 13.62
C TYR A 192 5.97 7.36 14.99
N ALA A 193 6.47 6.13 15.09
CA ALA A 193 6.93 5.56 16.34
C ALA A 193 8.11 6.37 16.92
N PRO A 194 8.19 6.59 18.24
CA PRO A 194 9.38 7.17 18.83
C PRO A 194 10.60 6.27 18.56
N ALA A 195 11.76 6.87 18.38
CA ALA A 195 13.00 6.14 18.11
C ALA A 195 14.20 6.91 18.66
N HIS A 196 14.95 6.27 19.56
CA HIS A 196 16.18 6.83 20.10
C HIS A 196 17.29 6.74 19.04
N GLU A 197 18.09 7.80 18.84
CA GLU A 197 19.20 7.82 17.89
C GLU A 197 18.83 7.26 16.50
N LEU A 198 17.78 7.81 15.90
CA LEU A 198 17.28 7.35 14.59
C LEU A 198 18.34 7.53 13.50
N GLY A 199 18.85 6.41 12.94
CA GLY A 199 19.83 6.38 11.87
C GLY A 199 19.23 6.22 10.49
N ALA A 200 18.17 5.42 10.35
CA ALA A 200 17.56 5.15 9.05
C ALA A 200 16.05 4.95 9.11
N ILE A 201 15.37 5.35 8.04
CA ILE A 201 13.97 5.02 7.74
C ILE A 201 13.96 4.26 6.42
N VAL A 202 13.37 3.08 6.41
CA VAL A 202 13.26 2.22 5.22
C VAL A 202 11.79 2.04 4.87
N ILE A 203 11.42 2.34 3.64
CA ILE A 203 10.06 2.11 3.11
C ILE A 203 10.15 1.02 2.05
N TRP A 204 9.50 -0.11 2.32
CA TRP A 204 9.37 -1.20 1.36
C TRP A 204 8.14 -1.02 0.49
N ASP A 205 8.31 -1.17 -0.83
CA ASP A 205 7.24 -1.10 -1.84
C ASP A 205 6.36 0.16 -1.69
N ASP A 206 7.00 1.34 -1.72
CA ASP A 206 6.34 2.63 -1.48
C ASP A 206 5.20 2.95 -2.44
N GLY A 207 5.11 2.26 -3.56
CA GLY A 207 4.02 2.32 -4.53
C GLY A 207 2.72 1.65 -4.06
N ASP A 208 2.74 0.88 -2.97
CA ASP A 208 1.53 0.21 -2.49
C ASP A 208 0.53 1.19 -1.87
N PRO A 209 -0.74 1.21 -2.35
CA PRO A 209 -1.77 2.11 -1.82
C PRO A 209 -2.10 1.89 -0.34
N VAL A 210 -1.79 0.72 0.24
CA VAL A 210 -2.00 0.42 1.67
C VAL A 210 -1.14 1.30 2.57
N LEU A 211 -0.04 1.85 2.07
CA LEU A 211 0.79 2.82 2.81
C LEU A 211 0.14 4.21 2.95
N SER A 212 -0.98 4.48 2.26
CA SER A 212 -1.80 5.66 2.49
C SER A 212 -2.71 5.48 3.70
N GLU A 213 -2.82 6.49 4.56
CA GLU A 213 -3.77 6.47 5.68
C GLU A 213 -5.21 6.62 5.14
N PRO A 214 -6.13 5.69 5.44
CA PRO A 214 -7.50 5.74 4.94
C PRO A 214 -8.38 6.78 5.63
N LEU A 215 -7.93 7.32 6.77
CA LEU A 215 -8.62 8.34 7.56
C LEU A 215 -7.89 9.69 7.45
N THR A 216 -8.59 10.76 7.80
CA THR A 216 -7.98 12.10 7.87
C THR A 216 -6.71 12.06 8.71
N PRO A 217 -5.62 12.67 8.23
CA PRO A 217 -5.48 13.55 7.06
C PRO A 217 -5.03 12.85 5.77
N TYR A 218 -5.20 11.53 5.63
CA TYR A 218 -4.95 10.72 4.43
C TYR A 218 -3.49 10.70 3.94
N VAL A 219 -2.53 10.91 4.81
CA VAL A 219 -1.12 11.02 4.45
C VAL A 219 -0.54 9.65 4.10
N HIS A 220 0.26 9.61 3.05
CA HIS A 220 1.05 8.43 2.70
C HIS A 220 2.30 8.32 3.59
N ALA A 221 2.67 7.11 4.02
CA ALA A 221 3.85 6.89 4.86
C ALA A 221 5.15 7.43 4.26
N ARG A 222 5.33 7.38 2.93
CA ARG A 222 6.44 8.01 2.19
C ARG A 222 6.57 9.49 2.50
N ASP A 223 5.46 10.25 2.47
CA ASP A 223 5.47 11.69 2.72
C ASP A 223 5.83 12.01 4.17
N ALA A 224 5.34 11.20 5.11
CA ALA A 224 5.72 11.32 6.51
C ALA A 224 7.21 10.97 6.75
N ALA A 225 7.73 9.94 6.05
CA ALA A 225 9.14 9.55 6.12
C ALA A 225 10.08 10.62 5.56
N LEU A 226 9.71 11.27 4.46
CA LEU A 226 10.47 12.41 3.90
C LEU A 226 10.59 13.55 4.91
N ILE A 227 9.49 13.94 5.55
CA ILE A 227 9.48 14.99 6.58
C ILE A 227 10.31 14.55 7.79
N ARG A 228 10.16 13.31 8.24
CA ARG A 228 10.87 12.80 9.40
C ARG A 228 12.38 12.72 9.17
N ALA A 229 12.80 12.21 8.02
CA ALA A 229 14.22 12.15 7.65
C ALA A 229 14.85 13.55 7.60
N GLU A 230 14.12 14.55 7.09
CA GLU A 230 14.58 15.94 7.06
C GLU A 230 14.70 16.54 8.47
N GLN A 231 13.74 16.26 9.37
CA GLN A 231 13.76 16.78 10.74
C GLN A 231 14.81 16.13 11.64
N SER A 232 15.06 14.81 11.45
CA SER A 232 15.97 14.03 12.30
C SER A 232 17.39 13.93 11.76
N GLY A 233 17.62 14.23 10.47
CA GLY A 233 18.88 13.96 9.77
C GLY A 233 19.11 12.48 9.48
N ALA A 234 18.17 11.59 9.76
CA ALA A 234 18.27 10.17 9.48
C ALA A 234 18.29 9.88 7.97
N GLY A 235 18.99 8.84 7.56
CA GLY A 235 18.95 8.36 6.19
C GLY A 235 17.57 7.84 5.80
N LEU A 236 17.29 7.84 4.51
CA LEU A 236 16.02 7.38 3.97
C LEU A 236 16.27 6.41 2.80
N LEU A 237 15.71 5.21 2.89
CA LEU A 237 15.78 4.20 1.85
C LEU A 237 14.38 3.87 1.33
N PHE A 238 14.16 4.09 0.04
CA PHE A 238 13.03 3.52 -0.68
C PHE A 238 13.48 2.24 -1.38
N ALA A 239 12.93 1.12 -0.98
CA ALA A 239 13.28 -0.20 -1.53
C ALA A 239 12.05 -0.91 -2.10
N GLY A 240 12.26 -1.69 -3.15
CA GLY A 240 11.20 -2.47 -3.82
C GLY A 240 11.72 -3.13 -5.08
N HIS A 241 10.88 -3.85 -5.78
CA HIS A 241 11.25 -4.45 -7.07
C HIS A 241 11.10 -3.47 -8.25
N VAL A 242 10.37 -2.37 -8.03
CA VAL A 242 10.23 -1.25 -8.96
C VAL A 242 10.02 0.04 -8.15
N ARG A 243 10.41 1.19 -8.69
CA ARG A 243 10.14 2.50 -8.07
C ARG A 243 8.69 2.91 -8.32
N SER A 244 8.11 3.65 -7.38
CA SER A 244 6.90 4.43 -7.66
C SER A 244 7.20 5.64 -8.54
N ALA A 245 6.20 6.21 -9.18
CA ALA A 245 6.36 7.46 -9.93
C ALA A 245 6.83 8.62 -9.03
N GLU A 246 6.41 8.63 -7.77
CA GLU A 246 6.85 9.62 -6.78
C GLU A 246 8.35 9.49 -6.47
N VAL A 247 8.83 8.28 -6.22
CA VAL A 247 10.25 8.04 -5.96
C VAL A 247 11.08 8.29 -7.22
N GLN A 248 10.61 7.87 -8.40
CA GLN A 248 11.29 8.18 -9.67
C GLN A 248 11.41 9.69 -9.88
N ARG A 249 10.36 10.45 -9.60
CA ARG A 249 10.41 11.92 -9.64
C ARG A 249 11.49 12.50 -8.71
N LEU A 250 11.59 11.96 -7.48
CA LEU A 250 12.62 12.40 -6.51
C LEU A 250 14.04 12.06 -6.99
N VAL A 251 14.20 10.93 -7.69
CA VAL A 251 15.46 10.53 -8.32
C VAL A 251 15.82 11.48 -9.47
N ASP A 252 14.85 11.78 -10.33
CA ASP A 252 15.07 12.69 -11.48
C ASP A 252 15.38 14.13 -11.03
N LEU A 253 14.91 14.55 -9.85
CA LEU A 253 15.25 15.83 -9.21
C LEU A 253 16.61 15.81 -8.46
N GLY A 254 17.26 14.66 -8.35
CA GLY A 254 18.48 14.50 -7.56
C GLY A 254 18.29 14.56 -6.04
N TYR A 255 17.05 14.53 -5.54
CA TYR A 255 16.74 14.53 -4.11
C TYR A 255 16.93 13.17 -3.46
N VAL A 256 16.70 12.09 -4.21
CA VAL A 256 16.99 10.71 -3.88
C VAL A 256 18.00 10.17 -4.88
N ARG A 257 19.06 9.51 -4.42
CA ARG A 257 20.04 8.86 -5.29
C ARG A 257 19.65 7.41 -5.54
N ALA A 258 19.54 7.06 -6.82
CA ALA A 258 19.37 5.65 -7.21
C ALA A 258 20.67 4.87 -6.99
N GLN A 259 20.59 3.71 -6.38
CA GLN A 259 21.71 2.78 -6.29
C GLN A 259 22.06 2.25 -7.68
N SER A 260 23.36 2.18 -7.99
CA SER A 260 23.86 1.78 -9.31
C SER A 260 23.89 0.28 -9.54
N ASN A 261 23.81 -0.52 -8.47
CA ASN A 261 23.83 -1.97 -8.58
C ASN A 261 22.57 -2.49 -9.26
N LEU A 262 22.75 -3.19 -10.37
CA LEU A 262 21.65 -3.85 -11.05
C LEU A 262 21.21 -5.08 -10.25
N PRO A 263 19.94 -5.15 -9.83
CA PRO A 263 19.44 -6.32 -9.11
C PRO A 263 19.38 -7.54 -10.03
N ARG A 264 19.52 -8.73 -9.47
CA ARG A 264 19.18 -9.95 -10.19
C ARG A 264 17.69 -9.94 -10.50
N ARG A 265 17.35 -10.01 -11.78
CA ARG A 265 15.96 -10.11 -12.24
C ARG A 265 15.66 -11.48 -12.80
N THR A 266 14.43 -11.93 -12.59
CA THR A 266 13.89 -13.12 -13.23
C THR A 266 13.82 -12.89 -14.75
N ARG A 267 14.18 -13.90 -15.53
CA ARG A 267 14.06 -13.85 -16.99
C ARG A 267 12.60 -13.86 -17.38
N VAL A 268 12.18 -12.83 -18.14
CA VAL A 268 10.80 -12.68 -18.59
C VAL A 268 10.69 -13.05 -20.05
N PHE A 269 9.73 -13.90 -20.38
CA PHE A 269 9.31 -14.20 -21.73
C PHE A 269 7.97 -13.53 -22.02
N HIS A 270 7.83 -12.99 -23.22
CA HIS A 270 6.60 -12.38 -23.68
C HIS A 270 5.96 -13.24 -24.76
N ALA A 271 4.72 -13.58 -24.56
CA ALA A 271 3.91 -14.23 -25.58
C ALA A 271 2.86 -13.23 -26.08
N ASP A 272 3.11 -12.73 -27.28
CA ASP A 272 2.30 -11.69 -27.90
C ASP A 272 1.09 -12.29 -28.64
N ALA A 273 -0.11 -11.94 -28.19
CA ALA A 273 -1.37 -12.34 -28.80
C ALA A 273 -1.50 -11.94 -30.29
N ALA A 274 -0.90 -10.80 -30.67
CA ALA A 274 -0.96 -10.32 -32.04
C ALA A 274 -0.14 -11.17 -33.00
N ARG A 275 0.87 -11.90 -32.50
CA ARG A 275 1.72 -12.79 -33.33
C ARG A 275 1.20 -14.21 -33.49
N ALA A 276 0.27 -14.62 -32.62
CA ALA A 276 -0.31 -15.97 -32.63
C ALA A 276 -1.76 -15.94 -32.14
N PRO A 277 -2.70 -15.34 -32.90
CA PRO A 277 -4.09 -15.14 -32.44
C PRO A 277 -4.80 -16.45 -32.09
N ASP A 278 -4.52 -17.54 -32.80
CA ASP A 278 -5.11 -18.85 -32.51
C ASP A 278 -4.62 -19.45 -31.19
N ALA A 279 -3.41 -19.09 -30.75
CA ALA A 279 -2.86 -19.53 -29.48
C ALA A 279 -3.56 -18.89 -28.27
N PHE A 280 -4.35 -17.83 -28.47
CA PHE A 280 -5.12 -17.11 -27.47
C PHE A 280 -6.63 -17.36 -27.53
N ALA A 281 -7.07 -18.38 -28.28
CA ALA A 281 -8.49 -18.75 -28.38
C ALA A 281 -9.13 -19.12 -27.02
N GLY A 282 -8.33 -19.38 -25.99
CA GLY A 282 -8.74 -19.58 -24.60
C GLY A 282 -8.06 -18.59 -23.65
N ARG A 283 -8.58 -18.47 -22.43
CA ARG A 283 -7.99 -17.61 -21.37
C ARG A 283 -6.54 -17.99 -21.05
N VAL A 284 -6.21 -19.27 -21.14
CA VAL A 284 -4.84 -19.77 -20.92
C VAL A 284 -4.31 -20.21 -22.28
N PRO A 285 -3.46 -19.41 -22.90
CA PRO A 285 -2.83 -19.76 -24.17
C PRO A 285 -2.05 -21.07 -24.07
N GLU A 286 -1.93 -21.82 -25.17
CA GLU A 286 -1.26 -23.13 -25.15
C GLU A 286 0.20 -23.02 -24.68
N PHE A 287 0.93 -21.97 -25.05
CA PHE A 287 2.29 -21.77 -24.58
C PHE A 287 2.35 -21.50 -23.06
N ALA A 288 1.33 -20.85 -22.47
CA ALA A 288 1.23 -20.69 -21.01
C ALA A 288 0.94 -22.06 -20.36
N ALA A 289 0.04 -22.85 -20.95
CA ALA A 289 -0.21 -24.21 -20.47
C ALA A 289 1.04 -25.10 -20.57
N GLN A 290 1.83 -24.95 -21.61
CA GLN A 290 3.11 -25.67 -21.75
C GLN A 290 4.13 -25.23 -20.71
N THR A 291 4.27 -23.92 -20.45
CA THR A 291 5.14 -23.37 -19.40
C THR A 291 4.74 -23.91 -18.02
N ILE A 292 3.44 -23.97 -17.74
CA ILE A 292 2.90 -24.54 -16.48
C ILE A 292 3.27 -26.03 -16.37
N ARG A 293 3.01 -26.84 -17.42
CA ARG A 293 3.35 -28.28 -17.40
C ARG A 293 4.84 -28.51 -17.17
N GLU A 294 5.69 -27.71 -17.80
CA GLU A 294 7.14 -27.83 -17.64
C GLU A 294 7.58 -27.47 -16.23
N GLY A 295 7.11 -26.35 -15.69
CA GLY A 295 7.42 -25.95 -14.30
C GLY A 295 6.96 -26.97 -13.26
N LEU A 296 5.76 -27.56 -13.44
CA LEU A 296 5.21 -28.57 -12.52
C LEU A 296 6.02 -29.87 -12.47
N LYS A 297 6.93 -30.14 -13.42
CA LYS A 297 7.82 -31.30 -13.34
C LYS A 297 8.86 -31.19 -12.23
N SER A 298 9.23 -29.96 -11.84
CA SER A 298 10.34 -29.71 -10.91
C SER A 298 9.97 -28.90 -9.66
N GLY A 299 8.74 -28.37 -9.56
CA GLY A 299 8.31 -27.64 -8.35
C GLY A 299 7.02 -26.85 -8.53
N PRO A 300 6.74 -25.90 -7.64
CA PRO A 300 5.53 -25.09 -7.71
C PRO A 300 5.57 -24.09 -8.86
N VAL A 301 4.39 -23.79 -9.40
CA VAL A 301 4.16 -22.79 -10.46
C VAL A 301 3.11 -21.79 -9.97
N LEU A 302 3.39 -20.49 -10.15
CA LEU A 302 2.47 -19.41 -9.83
C LEU A 302 1.73 -18.94 -11.08
N VAL A 303 0.42 -18.75 -10.97
CA VAL A 303 -0.40 -18.06 -11.97
C VAL A 303 -1.07 -16.87 -11.31
N GLN A 304 -0.65 -15.67 -11.68
CA GLN A 304 -1.28 -14.44 -11.22
C GLN A 304 -2.50 -14.11 -12.10
N VAL A 305 -3.63 -13.78 -11.46
CA VAL A 305 -4.88 -13.39 -12.12
C VAL A 305 -5.41 -12.06 -11.58
N ALA A 306 -6.20 -11.34 -12.40
CA ALA A 306 -6.62 -9.98 -12.08
C ALA A 306 -7.58 -9.86 -10.89
N THR A 307 -8.48 -10.82 -10.67
CA THR A 307 -9.65 -10.61 -9.81
C THR A 307 -10.01 -11.84 -8.99
N PRO A 308 -10.34 -11.67 -7.68
CA PRO A 308 -10.83 -12.75 -6.84
C PRO A 308 -12.27 -13.15 -7.19
N GLY A 309 -12.65 -14.37 -6.81
CA GLY A 309 -14.00 -14.90 -6.93
C GLY A 309 -14.24 -15.70 -8.22
N TYR A 310 -15.50 -16.09 -8.45
CA TYR A 310 -15.88 -16.97 -9.56
C TYR A 310 -16.06 -16.19 -10.88
N ALA A 311 -16.97 -15.21 -10.90
CA ALA A 311 -17.13 -14.29 -12.05
C ALA A 311 -17.30 -12.86 -11.52
N PRO A 312 -16.35 -11.98 -11.78
CA PRO A 312 -16.32 -10.65 -11.15
C PRO A 312 -17.39 -9.71 -11.64
N VAL A 313 -17.94 -9.97 -12.81
CA VAL A 313 -18.94 -9.13 -13.47
C VAL A 313 -20.11 -9.99 -13.93
N ALA A 314 -21.32 -9.49 -13.68
CA ALA A 314 -22.55 -10.00 -14.26
C ALA A 314 -23.04 -9.04 -15.35
N VAL A 315 -23.61 -9.60 -16.41
CA VAL A 315 -24.26 -8.85 -17.48
C VAL A 315 -25.68 -9.36 -17.70
N CYS A 316 -26.51 -8.54 -18.30
CA CYS A 316 -27.81 -8.98 -18.76
C CYS A 316 -27.67 -10.07 -19.85
N GLY A 317 -28.37 -11.18 -19.69
CA GLY A 317 -28.33 -12.29 -20.64
C GLY A 317 -28.96 -11.97 -22.00
N ASP A 318 -29.77 -10.93 -22.08
CA ASP A 318 -30.50 -10.57 -23.30
C ASP A 318 -29.86 -9.42 -24.07
N CYS A 319 -29.49 -8.32 -23.39
CA CYS A 319 -28.92 -7.15 -24.04
C CYS A 319 -27.41 -6.98 -23.82
N GLY A 320 -26.78 -7.79 -22.96
CA GLY A 320 -25.34 -7.72 -22.68
C GLY A 320 -24.92 -6.55 -21.78
N GLU A 321 -25.86 -5.70 -21.34
CA GLU A 321 -25.57 -4.55 -20.48
C GLU A 321 -25.06 -4.98 -19.09
N LEU A 322 -24.18 -4.19 -18.49
CA LEU A 322 -23.60 -4.46 -17.18
C LEU A 322 -24.71 -4.49 -16.11
N ALA A 323 -24.75 -5.56 -15.33
CA ALA A 323 -25.71 -5.71 -14.27
C ALA A 323 -25.38 -4.78 -13.08
N ARG A 324 -26.35 -3.92 -12.76
CA ARG A 324 -26.27 -2.96 -11.65
C ARG A 324 -27.22 -3.34 -10.52
N CYS A 325 -26.76 -3.14 -9.29
CA CYS A 325 -27.57 -3.36 -8.08
C CYS A 325 -28.77 -2.41 -8.02
N GLY A 326 -29.95 -2.92 -7.70
CA GLY A 326 -31.15 -2.11 -7.54
C GLY A 326 -31.04 -1.09 -6.39
N SER A 327 -30.33 -1.44 -5.31
CA SER A 327 -30.23 -0.61 -4.12
C SER A 327 -29.12 0.45 -4.17
N CYS A 328 -27.92 0.11 -4.68
CA CYS A 328 -26.79 1.04 -4.65
C CYS A 328 -26.16 1.33 -6.02
N ARG A 329 -26.71 0.75 -7.10
CA ARG A 329 -26.20 0.85 -8.48
C ARG A 329 -24.77 0.30 -8.66
N GLY A 330 -24.21 -0.33 -7.64
CA GLY A 330 -22.91 -1.00 -7.70
C GLY A 330 -22.90 -2.20 -8.67
N PRO A 331 -21.73 -2.64 -9.14
CA PRO A 331 -21.64 -3.77 -10.07
C PRO A 331 -22.05 -5.07 -9.39
N ILE A 332 -22.84 -5.88 -10.08
CA ILE A 332 -23.17 -7.25 -9.66
C ILE A 332 -22.11 -8.21 -10.20
N GLY A 333 -21.76 -9.20 -9.41
CA GLY A 333 -20.85 -10.28 -9.79
C GLY A 333 -21.17 -11.56 -9.02
N PHE A 334 -20.53 -12.65 -9.41
CA PHE A 334 -20.67 -13.95 -8.78
C PHE A 334 -19.42 -14.26 -7.95
N LYS A 335 -19.56 -14.35 -6.63
CA LYS A 335 -18.48 -14.83 -5.75
C LYS A 335 -18.31 -16.34 -5.87
N VAL A 336 -19.44 -17.04 -5.96
CA VAL A 336 -19.54 -18.48 -6.21
C VAL A 336 -20.55 -18.74 -7.32
N VAL A 337 -20.51 -19.95 -7.90
CA VAL A 337 -21.41 -20.37 -8.98
C VAL A 337 -22.88 -20.11 -8.60
N GLY A 338 -23.61 -19.47 -9.50
CA GLY A 338 -25.05 -19.24 -9.39
C GLY A 338 -25.50 -18.27 -8.29
N ARG A 339 -24.60 -17.66 -7.54
CA ARG A 339 -24.94 -16.70 -6.47
C ARG A 339 -24.43 -15.29 -6.80
N ALA A 340 -25.27 -14.55 -7.51
CA ALA A 340 -24.98 -13.16 -7.84
C ALA A 340 -25.22 -12.23 -6.64
N SER A 341 -24.29 -11.31 -6.40
CA SER A 341 -24.38 -10.30 -5.36
C SER A 341 -23.71 -8.99 -5.77
N CYS A 342 -24.17 -7.89 -5.20
CA CYS A 342 -23.52 -6.60 -5.39
C CYS A 342 -22.11 -6.58 -4.78
N ARG A 343 -21.14 -6.12 -5.55
CA ARG A 343 -19.73 -6.04 -5.11
C ARG A 343 -19.49 -4.89 -4.11
N TRP A 344 -20.41 -3.92 -4.04
CA TRP A 344 -20.28 -2.79 -3.13
C TRP A 344 -21.03 -3.00 -1.81
N CYS A 345 -22.35 -3.27 -1.87
CA CYS A 345 -23.18 -3.40 -0.66
C CYS A 345 -23.43 -4.84 -0.21
N GLY A 346 -23.02 -5.85 -1.00
CA GLY A 346 -23.18 -7.26 -0.66
C GLY A 346 -24.58 -7.83 -0.85
N GLU A 347 -25.57 -7.04 -1.29
CA GLU A 347 -26.94 -7.49 -1.50
C GLU A 347 -27.01 -8.57 -2.58
N TYR A 348 -27.78 -9.63 -2.34
CA TYR A 348 -28.00 -10.71 -3.31
C TYR A 348 -28.94 -10.25 -4.44
N ALA A 349 -28.59 -10.61 -5.66
CA ALA A 349 -29.34 -10.25 -6.87
C ALA A 349 -30.47 -11.26 -7.19
N ASN A 350 -31.19 -11.75 -6.19
CA ASN A 350 -32.20 -12.82 -6.37
C ASN A 350 -33.40 -12.40 -7.25
N ASN A 351 -33.79 -11.12 -7.22
CA ASN A 351 -34.90 -10.55 -8.00
C ASN A 351 -34.38 -9.42 -8.90
N TRP A 352 -33.20 -9.58 -9.47
CA TRP A 352 -32.62 -8.56 -10.33
C TRP A 352 -33.34 -8.49 -11.67
N HIS A 353 -33.51 -7.27 -12.18
CA HIS A 353 -33.99 -6.98 -13.52
C HIS A 353 -33.06 -5.96 -14.18
N CYS A 354 -32.82 -6.14 -15.46
CA CYS A 354 -32.00 -5.23 -16.26
C CYS A 354 -32.64 -3.85 -16.34
N GLY A 355 -31.89 -2.79 -16.04
CA GLY A 355 -32.38 -1.41 -16.13
C GLY A 355 -32.67 -0.96 -17.57
N GLU A 356 -32.08 -1.62 -18.58
CA GLU A 356 -32.23 -1.26 -20.00
C GLU A 356 -33.37 -2.05 -20.69
N CYS A 357 -33.41 -3.38 -20.52
CA CYS A 357 -34.37 -4.22 -21.25
C CYS A 357 -35.37 -4.96 -20.36
N GLY A 358 -35.31 -4.80 -19.03
CA GLY A 358 -36.21 -5.44 -18.09
C GLY A 358 -36.01 -6.94 -17.88
N SER A 359 -35.06 -7.56 -18.55
CA SER A 359 -34.80 -9.00 -18.44
C SER A 359 -34.34 -9.41 -17.04
N PRO A 360 -34.81 -10.53 -16.47
CA PRO A 360 -34.34 -11.07 -15.21
C PRO A 360 -33.09 -11.94 -15.36
N ARG A 361 -32.60 -12.18 -16.59
CA ARG A 361 -31.51 -13.11 -16.86
C ARG A 361 -30.16 -12.47 -16.60
N LEU A 362 -29.39 -13.03 -15.66
CA LEU A 362 -28.00 -12.66 -15.38
C LEU A 362 -27.07 -13.69 -16.00
N HIS A 363 -26.09 -13.19 -16.76
CA HIS A 363 -24.98 -14.01 -17.26
C HIS A 363 -23.67 -13.59 -16.61
N GLU A 364 -22.80 -14.58 -16.42
CA GLU A 364 -21.45 -14.43 -15.91
C GLU A 364 -20.56 -13.84 -17.00
N ARG A 365 -19.85 -12.75 -16.67
CA ARG A 365 -18.85 -12.19 -17.57
C ARG A 365 -17.51 -12.06 -16.86
N GLY A 366 -16.46 -12.55 -17.53
CA GLY A 366 -15.11 -12.62 -16.97
C GLY A 366 -14.92 -13.86 -16.08
N MET A 367 -13.67 -14.16 -15.79
CA MET A 367 -13.27 -15.26 -14.92
C MET A 367 -12.48 -14.70 -13.73
N GLY A 368 -12.82 -15.12 -12.52
CA GLY A 368 -12.05 -14.85 -11.30
C GLY A 368 -11.11 -16.01 -10.96
N SER A 369 -10.44 -15.89 -9.81
CA SER A 369 -9.50 -16.88 -9.29
C SER A 369 -10.13 -18.26 -9.08
N ALA A 370 -11.31 -18.34 -8.47
CA ALA A 370 -11.99 -19.60 -8.19
C ALA A 370 -12.34 -20.36 -9.47
N ARG A 371 -12.90 -19.68 -10.48
CA ARG A 371 -13.21 -20.31 -11.77
C ARG A 371 -11.95 -20.75 -12.54
N THR A 372 -10.84 -20.03 -12.34
CA THR A 372 -9.54 -20.43 -12.91
C THR A 372 -9.04 -21.71 -12.26
N VAL A 373 -9.22 -21.87 -10.95
CA VAL A 373 -8.91 -23.12 -10.23
C VAL A 373 -9.68 -24.30 -10.81
N GLU A 374 -10.99 -24.20 -10.94
CA GLU A 374 -11.83 -25.26 -11.54
C GLU A 374 -11.41 -25.60 -12.98
N GLN A 375 -11.02 -24.60 -13.78
CA GLN A 375 -10.51 -24.84 -15.12
C GLN A 375 -9.17 -25.57 -15.07
N PHE A 376 -8.27 -25.18 -14.16
CA PHE A 376 -6.94 -25.78 -14.05
C PHE A 376 -6.99 -27.20 -13.49
N GLU A 377 -7.88 -27.51 -12.56
CA GLU A 377 -8.11 -28.88 -12.09
C GLU A 377 -8.51 -29.83 -13.22
N ARG A 378 -9.30 -29.34 -14.18
CA ARG A 378 -9.68 -30.09 -15.38
C ARG A 378 -8.55 -30.17 -16.42
N GLN A 379 -7.83 -29.07 -16.65
CA GLN A 379 -6.79 -28.97 -17.68
C GLN A 379 -5.47 -29.64 -17.29
N PHE A 380 -5.16 -29.64 -15.99
CA PHE A 380 -3.95 -30.23 -15.40
C PHE A 380 -4.33 -31.36 -14.43
N ALA A 381 -5.05 -32.36 -14.94
CA ALA A 381 -5.53 -33.48 -14.14
C ALA A 381 -4.38 -34.15 -13.38
N GLY A 382 -4.54 -34.31 -12.05
CA GLY A 382 -3.53 -34.84 -11.15
C GLY A 382 -2.56 -33.82 -10.57
N ALA A 383 -2.57 -32.55 -11.01
CA ALA A 383 -1.82 -31.49 -10.35
C ALA A 383 -2.53 -31.03 -9.06
N ARG A 384 -1.76 -30.72 -8.03
CA ARG A 384 -2.25 -30.06 -6.81
C ARG A 384 -2.51 -28.60 -7.11
N VAL A 385 -3.77 -28.16 -7.24
CA VAL A 385 -4.14 -26.76 -7.48
C VAL A 385 -4.44 -26.08 -6.15
N LEU A 386 -3.87 -24.90 -5.92
CA LEU A 386 -4.02 -24.11 -4.69
C LEU A 386 -4.51 -22.70 -5.06
N LEU A 387 -5.52 -22.23 -4.33
CA LEU A 387 -6.00 -20.84 -4.42
C LEU A 387 -5.36 -19.99 -3.32
N SER A 388 -4.94 -18.77 -3.69
CA SER A 388 -4.56 -17.71 -2.76
C SER A 388 -5.17 -16.38 -3.20
N ASP A 389 -6.10 -15.88 -2.41
CA ASP A 389 -6.75 -14.59 -2.63
C ASP A 389 -7.13 -13.94 -1.29
N GLY A 390 -7.80 -12.78 -1.33
CA GLY A 390 -8.20 -12.06 -0.11
C GLY A 390 -9.18 -12.82 0.79
N GLU A 391 -9.90 -13.83 0.27
CA GLU A 391 -10.82 -14.67 1.06
C GLU A 391 -10.12 -15.95 1.54
N HIS A 392 -9.10 -16.43 0.83
CA HIS A 392 -8.32 -17.63 1.13
C HIS A 392 -6.82 -17.32 1.15
N PRO A 393 -6.36 -16.48 2.09
CA PRO A 393 -4.96 -16.04 2.11
C PRO A 393 -4.03 -17.21 2.45
N ARG A 394 -2.94 -17.32 1.68
CA ARG A 394 -1.82 -18.21 1.95
C ARG A 394 -0.55 -17.40 2.10
N GLU A 395 0.23 -17.71 3.09
CA GLU A 395 1.51 -17.02 3.31
C GLU A 395 2.66 -17.76 2.63
N ARG A 396 2.64 -19.10 2.69
CA ARG A 396 3.73 -19.97 2.22
C ARG A 396 3.22 -21.19 1.48
N VAL A 397 4.03 -21.69 0.56
CA VAL A 397 3.84 -22.94 -0.18
C VAL A 397 5.12 -23.77 -0.09
N ASP A 398 4.99 -25.08 0.06
CA ASP A 398 6.12 -26.01 0.07
C ASP A 398 6.77 -26.15 -1.34
N ALA A 399 7.94 -26.81 -1.40
CA ALA A 399 8.70 -27.01 -2.64
C ALA A 399 8.08 -28.06 -3.59
N ARG A 400 7.03 -28.79 -3.17
CA ARG A 400 6.42 -29.84 -3.99
C ARG A 400 5.66 -29.22 -5.19
N PRO A 401 5.59 -29.94 -6.32
CA PRO A 401 4.82 -29.50 -7.46
C PRO A 401 3.38 -29.12 -7.04
N ALA A 402 3.01 -27.90 -7.37
CA ALA A 402 1.68 -27.36 -7.14
C ALA A 402 1.42 -26.20 -8.12
N LEU A 403 0.22 -26.09 -8.61
CA LEU A 403 -0.25 -24.95 -9.38
C LEU A 403 -0.94 -23.96 -8.46
N VAL A 404 -0.30 -22.85 -8.19
CA VAL A 404 -0.82 -21.80 -7.29
C VAL A 404 -1.50 -20.73 -8.13
N VAL A 405 -2.80 -20.57 -7.97
CA VAL A 405 -3.56 -19.48 -8.58
C VAL A 405 -3.70 -18.37 -7.54
N ALA A 406 -3.12 -17.22 -7.82
CA ALA A 406 -3.16 -16.10 -6.88
C ALA A 406 -3.71 -14.83 -7.53
N THR A 407 -4.42 -14.03 -6.75
CA THR A 407 -4.72 -12.66 -7.15
C THR A 407 -3.56 -11.75 -6.76
N ARG A 408 -3.40 -10.65 -7.51
CA ARG A 408 -2.36 -9.65 -7.26
C ARG A 408 -2.29 -9.24 -5.78
N GLY A 409 -1.10 -9.28 -5.20
CA GLY A 409 -0.85 -8.99 -3.78
C GLY A 409 -1.24 -10.13 -2.81
N ALA A 410 -1.69 -11.29 -3.31
CA ALA A 410 -1.98 -12.48 -2.50
C ALA A 410 -1.07 -13.66 -2.84
N GLU A 411 -0.03 -13.45 -3.61
CA GLU A 411 0.92 -14.48 -4.02
C GLU A 411 1.70 -14.98 -2.80
N PRO A 412 1.65 -16.30 -2.48
CA PRO A 412 2.42 -16.86 -1.38
C PRO A 412 3.90 -17.04 -1.73
N LEU A 413 4.77 -16.98 -0.75
CA LEU A 413 6.17 -17.35 -0.92
C LEU A 413 6.30 -18.87 -1.03
N ALA A 414 6.93 -19.35 -2.11
CA ALA A 414 7.25 -20.76 -2.29
C ALA A 414 8.65 -21.08 -1.76
N ALA A 415 8.79 -22.21 -1.05
CA ALA A 415 10.09 -22.70 -0.62
C ALA A 415 10.97 -23.00 -1.84
N GLY A 416 12.09 -22.28 -1.98
CA GLY A 416 12.98 -22.35 -3.13
C GLY A 416 12.52 -21.57 -4.37
N GLY A 417 11.38 -20.89 -4.30
CA GLY A 417 10.80 -20.10 -5.38
C GLY A 417 9.99 -20.92 -6.39
N TYR A 418 9.24 -20.20 -7.24
CA TYR A 418 8.44 -20.79 -8.30
C TYR A 418 9.30 -21.14 -9.52
N ARG A 419 9.07 -22.33 -10.11
CA ARG A 419 9.74 -22.74 -11.34
C ARG A 419 9.28 -21.95 -12.55
N ALA A 420 8.01 -21.55 -12.52
CA ALA A 420 7.45 -20.59 -13.47
C ALA A 420 6.46 -19.65 -12.76
N VAL A 421 6.45 -18.40 -13.19
CA VAL A 421 5.44 -17.39 -12.84
C VAL A 421 4.73 -17.04 -14.14
N VAL A 422 3.42 -17.20 -14.19
CA VAL A 422 2.60 -16.89 -15.38
C VAL A 422 1.65 -15.75 -15.04
N LEU A 423 1.77 -14.64 -15.77
CA LEU A 423 0.98 -13.43 -15.59
C LEU A 423 -0.14 -13.41 -16.63
N LEU A 424 -1.38 -13.53 -16.17
CA LEU A 424 -2.60 -13.51 -17.00
C LEU A 424 -3.37 -12.20 -16.80
N ASP A 425 -4.34 -11.95 -17.67
CA ASP A 425 -5.31 -10.85 -17.57
C ASP A 425 -4.67 -9.43 -17.62
N ALA A 426 -3.51 -9.26 -18.24
CA ALA A 426 -2.80 -7.98 -18.25
C ALA A 426 -3.63 -6.86 -18.90
N GLU A 427 -4.32 -7.11 -20.01
CA GLU A 427 -5.18 -6.13 -20.68
C GLU A 427 -6.31 -5.64 -19.78
N ARG A 428 -6.84 -6.55 -18.96
CA ARG A 428 -7.89 -6.22 -18.01
C ARG A 428 -7.38 -5.34 -16.86
N LEU A 429 -6.16 -5.56 -16.41
CA LEU A 429 -5.51 -4.76 -15.38
C LEU A 429 -5.14 -3.37 -15.93
N LEU A 430 -4.59 -3.31 -17.14
CA LEU A 430 -4.27 -2.05 -17.82
C LEU A 430 -5.51 -1.25 -18.21
N GLY A 431 -6.65 -1.91 -18.43
CA GLY A 431 -7.94 -1.28 -18.71
C GLY A 431 -8.70 -0.76 -17.48
N LEU A 432 -8.08 -0.74 -16.28
CA LEU A 432 -8.68 -0.10 -15.11
C LEU A 432 -8.76 1.42 -15.32
N GLU A 433 -9.91 2.01 -15.04
CA GLU A 433 -10.14 3.45 -15.18
C GLU A 433 -9.49 4.23 -14.01
N THR A 434 -8.18 4.15 -13.93
CA THR A 434 -7.36 4.84 -12.92
C THR A 434 -6.11 5.41 -13.58
N LEU A 435 -5.71 6.60 -13.13
CA LEU A 435 -4.48 7.27 -13.60
C LEU A 435 -3.24 6.37 -13.42
N ARG A 436 -3.27 5.46 -12.47
CA ARG A 436 -2.10 4.66 -12.06
C ARG A 436 -2.12 3.21 -12.55
N ALA A 437 -3.03 2.85 -13.45
CA ALA A 437 -3.16 1.47 -13.94
C ALA A 437 -1.82 0.88 -14.41
N GLY A 438 -1.04 1.61 -15.18
CA GLY A 438 0.27 1.17 -15.67
C GLY A 438 1.31 0.97 -14.56
N GLU A 439 1.39 1.89 -13.60
CA GLU A 439 2.28 1.80 -12.43
C GLU A 439 1.92 0.59 -11.56
N ASP A 440 0.62 0.42 -11.28
CA ASP A 440 0.13 -0.67 -10.45
C ASP A 440 0.37 -2.03 -11.10
N CYS A 441 0.16 -2.13 -12.43
CA CYS A 441 0.48 -3.34 -13.18
C CYS A 441 1.97 -3.66 -13.11
N MET A 442 2.85 -2.67 -13.36
CA MET A 442 4.30 -2.86 -13.27
C MET A 442 4.70 -3.39 -11.90
N ARG A 443 4.19 -2.78 -10.83
CA ARG A 443 4.47 -3.19 -9.46
C ARG A 443 3.99 -4.63 -9.16
N TRP A 444 2.76 -4.99 -9.54
CA TRP A 444 2.23 -6.33 -9.32
C TRP A 444 2.99 -7.40 -10.08
N TRP A 445 3.39 -7.11 -11.32
CA TRP A 445 4.15 -8.05 -12.14
C TRP A 445 5.59 -8.24 -11.65
N GLU A 446 6.27 -7.15 -11.26
CA GLU A 446 7.62 -7.24 -10.68
C GLU A 446 7.61 -7.98 -9.33
N ASN A 447 6.63 -7.71 -8.46
CA ASN A 447 6.48 -8.41 -7.19
C ASN A 447 6.20 -9.91 -7.40
N ALA A 448 5.37 -10.28 -8.37
CA ALA A 448 5.13 -11.69 -8.70
C ALA A 448 6.36 -12.36 -9.33
N ALA A 449 7.02 -11.69 -10.28
CA ALA A 449 8.22 -12.20 -10.92
C ALA A 449 9.36 -12.41 -9.91
N ALA A 450 9.44 -11.58 -8.87
CA ALA A 450 10.42 -11.71 -7.80
C ALA A 450 10.27 -12.97 -6.94
N LEU A 451 9.14 -13.67 -7.02
CA LEU A 451 8.93 -14.95 -6.33
C LEU A 451 9.47 -16.16 -7.10
N ALA A 452 9.97 -15.97 -8.32
CA ALA A 452 10.56 -17.06 -9.09
C ALA A 452 11.86 -17.58 -8.46
N ALA A 453 12.11 -18.87 -8.64
CA ALA A 453 13.38 -19.49 -8.28
C ALA A 453 14.54 -18.85 -9.07
N PRO A 454 15.81 -19.00 -8.62
CA PRO A 454 16.97 -18.43 -9.33
C PRO A 454 17.07 -18.84 -10.81
N ASP A 455 16.64 -20.05 -11.13
CA ASP A 455 16.56 -20.65 -12.47
C ASP A 455 15.14 -20.62 -13.06
N GLY A 456 14.17 -20.07 -12.31
CA GLY A 456 12.79 -19.92 -12.73
C GLY A 456 12.59 -18.88 -13.83
N VAL A 457 11.43 -18.92 -14.44
CA VAL A 457 11.05 -18.01 -15.52
C VAL A 457 9.76 -17.29 -15.22
N CYS A 458 9.59 -16.10 -15.77
CA CYS A 458 8.32 -15.39 -15.79
C CYS A 458 7.77 -15.35 -17.23
N LEU A 459 6.51 -15.68 -17.40
CA LEU A 459 5.80 -15.59 -18.67
C LEU A 459 4.74 -14.51 -18.60
N MET A 460 4.88 -13.47 -19.40
CA MET A 460 3.86 -12.46 -19.63
C MET A 460 2.96 -12.92 -20.79
N ALA A 461 1.74 -13.31 -20.48
CA ALA A 461 0.72 -13.71 -21.46
C ALA A 461 -0.22 -12.52 -21.72
N ALA A 462 0.18 -11.64 -22.63
CA ALA A 462 -0.52 -10.39 -22.91
C ALA A 462 -0.31 -9.95 -24.35
N GLY A 463 -1.15 -9.05 -24.85
CA GLY A 463 -0.85 -8.24 -26.02
C GLY A 463 0.33 -7.30 -25.79
N GLY A 464 0.80 -6.66 -26.87
CA GLY A 464 1.85 -5.66 -26.79
C GLY A 464 1.38 -4.34 -26.14
N GLY A 465 2.33 -3.47 -25.83
CA GLY A 465 2.05 -2.14 -25.30
C GLY A 465 3.23 -1.57 -24.51
N PRO A 466 3.27 -0.26 -24.27
CA PRO A 466 4.43 0.37 -23.63
C PRO A 466 4.77 -0.21 -22.25
N VAL A 467 3.76 -0.44 -21.40
CA VAL A 467 3.93 -0.99 -20.03
C VAL A 467 4.42 -2.44 -20.09
N VAL A 468 3.78 -3.28 -20.93
CA VAL A 468 4.18 -4.69 -21.10
C VAL A 468 5.61 -4.78 -21.63
N ASN A 469 5.96 -3.98 -22.65
CA ASN A 469 7.30 -3.95 -23.21
C ASN A 469 8.34 -3.50 -22.19
N ALA A 470 8.03 -2.49 -21.38
CA ALA A 470 8.92 -2.01 -20.31
C ALA A 470 9.17 -3.09 -19.25
N PHE A 471 8.12 -3.79 -18.82
CA PHE A 471 8.25 -4.92 -17.90
C PHE A 471 9.12 -6.03 -18.49
N VAL A 472 8.80 -6.51 -19.70
CA VAL A 472 9.51 -7.62 -20.36
C VAL A 472 11.00 -7.31 -20.56
N THR A 473 11.32 -6.07 -20.95
CA THR A 473 12.70 -5.65 -21.23
C THR A 473 13.46 -5.14 -19.99
N GLY A 474 12.82 -5.04 -18.82
CA GLY A 474 13.44 -4.51 -17.61
C GLY A 474 13.68 -3.00 -17.64
N ARG A 475 12.88 -2.26 -18.42
CA ARG A 475 13.02 -0.80 -18.61
C ARG A 475 11.92 -0.01 -17.90
N ALA A 476 11.53 -0.45 -16.71
CA ALA A 476 10.50 0.22 -15.90
C ALA A 476 10.84 1.69 -15.63
N ASP A 477 12.11 1.99 -15.33
CA ASP A 477 12.58 3.37 -15.07
C ASP A 477 12.43 4.29 -16.29
N GLU A 478 12.71 3.78 -17.49
CA GLU A 478 12.56 4.56 -18.73
C GLU A 478 11.09 4.86 -19.02
N TRP A 479 10.24 3.87 -18.81
CA TRP A 479 8.79 4.03 -18.96
C TRP A 479 8.24 5.03 -17.94
N LEU A 480 8.63 4.93 -16.66
CA LEU A 480 8.22 5.85 -15.60
C LEU A 480 8.64 7.30 -15.91
N ARG A 481 9.84 7.51 -16.45
CA ARG A 481 10.27 8.86 -16.88
C ARG A 481 9.43 9.40 -18.03
N GLY A 482 9.00 8.54 -18.97
CA GLY A 482 8.04 8.89 -20.01
C GLY A 482 6.71 9.34 -19.41
N GLU A 483 6.14 8.51 -18.55
CA GLU A 483 4.89 8.78 -17.84
C GLU A 483 4.94 10.09 -17.03
N LEU A 484 6.05 10.36 -16.33
CA LEU A 484 6.23 11.60 -15.58
C LEU A 484 6.28 12.83 -16.47
N ARG A 485 6.89 12.75 -17.67
CA ARG A 485 6.88 13.87 -18.64
C ARG A 485 5.47 14.18 -19.12
N ASP A 486 4.69 13.14 -19.44
CA ASP A 486 3.30 13.30 -19.87
C ASP A 486 2.44 13.90 -18.74
N ARG A 487 2.62 13.44 -17.50
CA ARG A 487 1.94 14.00 -16.34
C ARG A 487 2.36 15.44 -16.04
N GLN A 488 3.59 15.79 -16.30
CA GLN A 488 4.05 17.19 -16.17
C GLN A 488 3.37 18.09 -17.19
N ALA A 489 3.30 17.65 -18.45
CA ALA A 489 2.62 18.40 -19.51
C ALA A 489 1.12 18.61 -19.22
N LEU A 490 0.49 17.60 -18.62
CA LEU A 490 -0.95 17.59 -18.29
C LEU A 490 -1.26 18.12 -16.87
N ARG A 491 -0.24 18.46 -16.09
CA ARG A 491 -0.35 18.83 -14.67
C ARG A 491 -1.07 17.79 -13.82
N TYR A 492 -0.67 16.51 -13.96
CA TYR A 492 -1.16 15.39 -13.16
C TYR A 492 -0.15 14.99 -12.07
N PRO A 493 -0.64 14.38 -10.95
CA PRO A 493 0.26 13.89 -9.90
C PRO A 493 1.08 12.68 -10.40
N PRO A 494 2.31 12.51 -9.93
CA PRO A 494 3.01 13.33 -8.94
C PRO A 494 3.87 14.47 -9.52
N ALA A 495 3.70 14.84 -10.80
CA ALA A 495 4.43 15.98 -11.35
C ALA A 495 4.01 17.30 -10.67
N VAL A 496 2.75 17.41 -10.29
CA VAL A 496 2.20 18.45 -9.40
C VAL A 496 1.52 17.80 -8.19
N ARG A 497 1.31 18.59 -7.14
CA ARG A 497 0.44 18.17 -6.02
C ARG A 497 -1.02 18.43 -6.34
N VAL A 498 -1.88 17.67 -5.69
CA VAL A 498 -3.33 17.77 -5.86
C VAL A 498 -4.05 17.82 -4.52
N ALA A 499 -5.21 18.46 -4.49
CA ALA A 499 -6.12 18.38 -3.37
C ALA A 499 -7.56 18.24 -3.87
N SER A 500 -8.32 17.30 -3.35
CA SER A 500 -9.77 17.27 -3.57
C SER A 500 -10.48 18.09 -2.48
N VAL A 501 -11.40 18.94 -2.94
CA VAL A 501 -12.26 19.77 -2.09
C VAL A 501 -13.69 19.36 -2.36
N SER A 502 -14.39 18.81 -1.37
CA SER A 502 -15.75 18.34 -1.52
C SER A 502 -16.65 18.80 -0.39
N GLY A 503 -17.94 19.01 -0.67
CA GLY A 503 -18.92 19.52 0.31
C GLY A 503 -20.10 20.16 -0.38
N GLY A 504 -20.82 21.03 0.33
CA GLY A 504 -21.87 21.84 -0.29
C GLY A 504 -21.31 22.74 -1.41
N PRO A 505 -22.07 23.02 -2.49
CA PRO A 505 -21.59 23.81 -3.62
C PRO A 505 -21.07 25.20 -3.24
N GLU A 506 -21.73 25.88 -2.30
CA GLU A 506 -21.31 27.20 -1.80
C GLU A 506 -20.04 27.13 -0.96
N GLU A 507 -19.91 26.10 -0.14
CA GLU A 507 -18.74 25.84 0.72
C GLU A 507 -17.50 25.54 -0.14
N VAL A 508 -17.66 24.69 -1.17
CA VAL A 508 -16.58 24.40 -2.13
C VAL A 508 -16.17 25.67 -2.88
N SER A 509 -17.14 26.43 -3.42
CA SER A 509 -16.85 27.68 -4.13
C SER A 509 -16.14 28.70 -3.23
N ARG A 510 -16.51 28.78 -1.95
CA ARG A 510 -15.86 29.66 -0.98
C ARG A 510 -14.42 29.24 -0.71
N ALA A 511 -14.18 27.92 -0.53
CA ALA A 511 -12.82 27.39 -0.34
C ALA A 511 -11.93 27.68 -1.57
N LEU A 512 -12.43 27.47 -2.79
CA LEU A 512 -11.68 27.75 -4.01
C LEU A 512 -11.29 29.24 -4.15
N ARG A 513 -12.16 30.16 -3.74
CA ARG A 513 -11.81 31.61 -3.75
C ARG A 513 -10.62 31.93 -2.85
N THR A 514 -10.39 31.20 -1.75
CA THR A 514 -9.25 31.47 -0.86
C THR A 514 -7.89 31.19 -1.48
N ILE A 515 -7.84 30.40 -2.54
CA ILE A 515 -6.63 29.99 -3.22
C ILE A 515 -6.48 30.55 -4.63
N ALA A 516 -7.50 31.28 -5.13
CA ALA A 516 -7.56 31.75 -6.51
C ALA A 516 -6.41 32.70 -6.90
N GLU A 517 -5.85 33.43 -5.94
CA GLU A 517 -4.76 34.40 -6.17
C GLU A 517 -3.36 33.78 -6.06
N ILE A 518 -3.24 32.47 -5.72
CA ILE A 518 -1.92 31.84 -5.60
C ILE A 518 -1.42 31.51 -7.02
N PRO A 519 -0.25 32.00 -7.44
CA PRO A 519 0.29 31.71 -8.75
C PRO A 519 0.47 30.21 -9.00
N GLY A 520 0.17 29.73 -10.21
CA GLY A 520 0.35 28.33 -10.57
C GLY A 520 -0.65 27.35 -9.92
N VAL A 521 -1.68 27.87 -9.24
CA VAL A 521 -2.80 27.06 -8.72
C VAL A 521 -3.95 27.13 -9.70
N ASP A 522 -4.46 26.01 -10.10
CA ASP A 522 -5.68 25.87 -10.89
C ASP A 522 -6.61 24.80 -10.31
N HIS A 523 -7.82 24.70 -10.82
CA HIS A 523 -8.75 23.65 -10.38
C HIS A 523 -9.64 23.14 -11.52
N LEU A 524 -10.00 21.87 -11.42
CA LEU A 524 -11.00 21.22 -12.26
C LEU A 524 -12.31 21.15 -11.47
N GLY A 525 -13.41 21.50 -12.12
CA GLY A 525 -14.72 21.60 -11.47
C GLY A 525 -14.95 22.99 -10.84
N PRO A 526 -15.92 23.15 -9.89
CA PRO A 526 -16.62 22.07 -9.19
C PRO A 526 -17.67 21.36 -10.05
N THR A 527 -17.75 20.03 -9.90
CA THR A 527 -18.77 19.18 -10.51
C THR A 527 -19.68 18.59 -9.44
N THR A 528 -20.95 18.36 -9.77
CA THR A 528 -21.88 17.68 -8.86
C THR A 528 -21.58 16.19 -8.86
N VAL A 529 -21.32 15.62 -7.68
CA VAL A 529 -21.07 14.19 -7.51
C VAL A 529 -22.38 13.54 -7.04
N PRO A 530 -22.85 12.47 -7.72
CA PRO A 530 -24.01 11.71 -7.24
C PRO A 530 -23.73 11.17 -5.85
N GLN A 531 -24.67 11.34 -4.92
CA GLN A 531 -24.57 10.68 -3.62
C GLN A 531 -24.76 9.17 -3.79
N HIS A 532 -23.67 8.44 -3.85
CA HIS A 532 -23.73 7.01 -3.59
C HIS A 532 -23.95 6.85 -2.08
N SER A 533 -25.16 6.46 -1.69
CA SER A 533 -25.48 6.16 -0.30
C SER A 533 -24.47 5.10 0.19
N ARG A 534 -23.48 5.52 0.97
CA ARG A 534 -22.70 4.61 1.80
C ARG A 534 -23.67 4.04 2.82
N ALA A 535 -24.24 2.88 2.57
CA ALA A 535 -24.86 2.05 3.58
C ALA A 535 -23.78 1.69 4.60
N GLY A 536 -23.58 2.56 5.59
CA GLY A 536 -22.76 2.29 6.77
C GLY A 536 -23.42 1.14 7.52
N ARG A 537 -22.63 0.16 7.92
CA ARG A 537 -23.03 -0.86 8.89
C ARG A 537 -23.55 -0.15 10.16
N GLY A 538 -24.85 -0.29 10.43
CA GLY A 538 -25.47 0.08 11.70
C GLY A 538 -26.38 1.30 11.64
N GLY A 539 -27.69 1.06 11.64
CA GLY A 539 -28.74 2.04 11.90
C GLY A 539 -29.82 2.09 10.83
N ALA A 540 -30.90 1.34 10.99
CA ALA A 540 -32.15 1.57 10.29
C ALA A 540 -32.72 2.94 10.70
N GLY A 541 -32.35 3.99 9.96
CA GLY A 541 -32.95 5.32 10.05
C GLY A 541 -34.03 5.45 8.99
N THR A 542 -35.27 5.52 9.42
CA THR A 542 -36.45 5.79 8.62
C THR A 542 -36.27 7.08 7.81
N SER A 543 -36.15 6.96 6.49
CA SER A 543 -36.22 8.06 5.56
C SER A 543 -37.68 8.53 5.46
N GLY A 544 -37.99 9.69 6.05
CA GLY A 544 -39.25 10.38 5.84
C GLY A 544 -39.33 10.92 4.39
N PRO A 545 -40.51 10.95 3.77
CA PRO A 545 -40.70 11.46 2.42
C PRO A 545 -40.59 12.98 2.41
N GLY A 546 -39.62 13.56 1.70
CA GLY A 546 -39.69 14.98 1.34
C GLY A 546 -38.43 15.84 1.30
N GLY A 547 -37.23 15.31 1.39
CA GLY A 547 -35.99 16.11 1.22
C GLY A 547 -35.25 15.72 -0.07
N ALA A 548 -35.14 16.66 -1.03
CA ALA A 548 -34.22 16.46 -2.14
C ALA A 548 -32.79 16.19 -1.59
N PRO A 549 -32.05 15.18 -2.10
CA PRO A 549 -30.68 14.92 -1.63
C PRO A 549 -29.83 16.18 -1.82
N SER A 550 -29.15 16.61 -0.77
CA SER A 550 -28.24 17.76 -0.87
C SER A 550 -27.14 17.43 -1.87
N ALA A 551 -27.01 18.24 -2.92
CA ALA A 551 -25.99 18.05 -3.94
C ALA A 551 -24.60 18.21 -3.29
N ILE A 552 -23.71 17.24 -3.52
CA ILE A 552 -22.29 17.34 -3.17
C ILE A 552 -21.54 17.86 -4.39
N ALA A 553 -20.80 18.95 -4.22
CA ALA A 553 -19.85 19.43 -5.21
C ALA A 553 -18.44 18.89 -4.88
N ARG A 554 -17.66 18.61 -5.92
CA ARG A 554 -16.25 18.24 -5.82
C ARG A 554 -15.42 19.06 -6.81
N ALA A 555 -14.30 19.58 -6.35
CA ALA A 555 -13.27 20.19 -7.18
C ALA A 555 -11.92 19.52 -6.91
N ILE A 556 -11.07 19.48 -7.93
CA ILE A 556 -9.68 19.02 -7.85
C ILE A 556 -8.79 20.22 -8.04
N VAL A 557 -8.07 20.61 -7.01
CA VAL A 557 -7.08 21.69 -7.04
C VAL A 557 -5.74 21.11 -7.42
N ARG A 558 -5.02 21.72 -8.37
CA ARG A 558 -3.69 21.33 -8.81
C ARG A 558 -2.72 22.47 -8.54
N PHE A 559 -1.55 22.17 -8.01
CA PHE A 559 -0.57 23.19 -7.60
C PHE A 559 0.85 22.65 -7.56
N ASP A 560 1.82 23.51 -7.76
CA ASP A 560 3.23 23.17 -7.71
C ASP A 560 3.67 22.91 -6.25
N TYR A 561 4.67 22.07 -6.05
CA TYR A 561 5.15 21.67 -4.72
C TYR A 561 5.52 22.86 -3.84
N GLY A 562 6.11 23.92 -4.43
CA GLY A 562 6.49 25.14 -3.72
C GLY A 562 5.32 25.90 -3.07
N HIS A 563 4.11 25.78 -3.64
CA HIS A 563 2.91 26.43 -3.10
C HIS A 563 2.12 25.55 -2.12
N GLY A 564 2.57 24.30 -1.90
CA GLY A 564 1.83 23.31 -1.09
C GLY A 564 1.48 23.78 0.31
N GLY A 565 2.40 24.45 1.00
CA GLY A 565 2.16 24.96 2.36
C GLY A 565 1.11 26.05 2.41
N GLU A 566 1.13 27.00 1.43
CA GLU A 566 0.16 28.07 1.38
C GLU A 566 -1.24 27.57 1.00
N VAL A 567 -1.34 26.70 0.00
CA VAL A 567 -2.60 26.05 -0.39
C VAL A 567 -3.19 25.28 0.78
N ALA A 568 -2.40 24.45 1.48
CA ALA A 568 -2.85 23.69 2.63
C ALA A 568 -3.36 24.59 3.77
N LYS A 569 -2.62 25.67 4.07
CA LYS A 569 -3.01 26.64 5.12
C LYS A 569 -4.32 27.35 4.77
N ARG A 570 -4.50 27.82 3.54
CA ARG A 570 -5.71 28.55 3.12
C ARG A 570 -6.93 27.62 3.06
N LEU A 571 -6.80 26.42 2.48
CA LEU A 571 -7.90 25.46 2.43
C LEU A 571 -8.30 24.96 3.83
N ARG A 572 -7.31 24.73 4.73
CA ARG A 572 -7.59 24.42 6.12
C ARG A 572 -8.34 25.56 6.83
N GLY A 573 -7.95 26.81 6.56
CA GLY A 573 -8.67 27.97 7.09
C GLY A 573 -10.15 27.97 6.66
N ALA A 574 -10.42 27.67 5.39
CA ALA A 574 -11.79 27.52 4.87
C ALA A 574 -12.56 26.38 5.56
N LEU A 575 -11.90 25.22 5.78
CA LEU A 575 -12.48 24.08 6.50
C LEU A 575 -12.88 24.44 7.94
N VAL A 576 -12.01 25.13 8.67
CA VAL A 576 -12.26 25.57 10.05
C VAL A 576 -13.41 26.59 10.11
N ALA A 577 -13.41 27.55 9.18
CA ALA A 577 -14.49 28.55 9.08
C ALA A 577 -15.84 27.91 8.76
N ASP A 578 -15.88 26.89 7.88
CA ASP A 578 -17.11 26.15 7.59
C ASP A 578 -17.61 25.38 8.82
N ALA A 579 -16.73 24.69 9.52
CA ALA A 579 -17.06 23.96 10.75
C ALA A 579 -17.64 24.90 11.84
N ALA A 580 -17.05 26.07 12.05
CA ALA A 580 -17.53 27.09 12.98
C ALA A 580 -18.91 27.65 12.55
N GLY A 581 -19.05 28.00 11.26
CA GLY A 581 -20.30 28.50 10.71
C GLY A 581 -21.44 27.47 10.71
N SER A 582 -21.14 26.18 10.52
CA SER A 582 -22.14 25.12 10.56
C SER A 582 -22.68 24.88 11.99
N SER A 583 -21.87 25.03 13.01
CA SER A 583 -22.28 24.98 14.42
C SER A 583 -23.23 26.14 14.80
N ALA A 584 -23.00 27.32 14.27
CA ALA A 584 -23.88 28.48 14.47
C ALA A 584 -25.22 28.29 13.72
N ARG A 585 -25.19 27.82 12.48
CA ARG A 585 -26.36 27.53 11.63
C ARG A 585 -27.28 26.43 12.20
N THR A 586 -26.68 25.43 12.88
CA THR A 586 -27.46 24.33 13.50
C THR A 586 -28.31 24.83 14.69
N LYS A 587 -27.84 25.85 15.42
CA LYS A 587 -28.57 26.44 16.54
C LYS A 587 -29.76 27.34 16.10
N SER A 588 -29.76 27.83 14.86
CA SER A 588 -30.77 28.76 14.35
C SER A 588 -31.83 28.10 13.42
N ARG A 589 -31.72 26.80 13.11
CA ARG A 589 -32.66 26.11 12.22
C ARG A 589 -33.65 25.23 12.97
N GLY A 590 -34.94 25.34 12.60
CA GLY A 590 -35.99 24.47 13.08
C GLY A 590 -35.85 23.01 12.62
N PRO A 591 -36.52 22.05 13.28
CA PRO A 591 -36.47 20.65 12.94
C PRO A 591 -36.99 20.37 11.52
N GLY A 592 -36.25 19.64 10.69
CA GLY A 592 -36.71 19.14 9.39
C GLY A 592 -35.90 19.53 8.14
N ARG A 593 -34.87 20.37 8.22
CA ARG A 593 -34.01 20.65 7.06
C ARG A 593 -32.73 19.82 7.07
N ALA A 594 -32.42 19.17 5.95
CA ALA A 594 -31.17 18.40 5.76
C ALA A 594 -29.91 19.23 6.12
N ARG A 595 -28.98 18.60 6.84
CA ARG A 595 -27.72 19.23 7.23
C ARG A 595 -26.86 19.41 5.97
N PRO A 596 -26.31 20.60 5.70
CA PRO A 596 -25.36 20.75 4.60
C PRO A 596 -24.18 19.80 4.78
N GLU A 597 -23.70 19.19 3.70
CA GLU A 597 -22.49 18.38 3.72
C GLU A 597 -21.30 19.26 4.11
N ALA A 598 -20.59 18.87 5.18
CA ALA A 598 -19.43 19.58 5.65
C ALA A 598 -18.30 19.54 4.61
N LEU A 599 -17.53 20.61 4.54
CA LEU A 599 -16.35 20.69 3.69
C LEU A 599 -15.36 19.58 4.07
N ARG A 600 -14.80 18.89 3.08
CA ARG A 600 -13.79 17.85 3.23
C ARG A 600 -12.61 18.16 2.31
N LEU A 601 -11.42 17.97 2.84
CA LEU A 601 -10.16 18.13 2.13
C LEU A 601 -9.42 16.81 2.10
N ARG A 602 -8.82 16.47 0.95
CA ARG A 602 -7.93 15.35 0.82
C ARG A 602 -6.77 15.72 -0.09
N PHE A 603 -5.58 15.80 0.48
CA PHE A 603 -4.35 16.13 -0.23
C PHE A 603 -3.67 14.87 -0.76
N ASP A 604 -3.07 14.99 -1.93
CA ASP A 604 -2.28 13.96 -2.60
C ASP A 604 -3.00 12.60 -2.69
N ASP A 605 -4.34 12.65 -2.86
CA ASP A 605 -5.19 11.47 -3.01
C ASP A 605 -4.81 10.71 -4.28
N ARG A 606 -4.38 9.47 -4.10
CA ARG A 606 -3.99 8.59 -5.20
C ARG A 606 -5.12 8.36 -6.20
N GLY A 607 -6.36 8.25 -5.71
CA GLY A 607 -7.58 8.04 -6.51
C GLY A 607 -8.31 9.32 -6.90
N VAL A 608 -7.64 10.47 -6.89
CA VAL A 608 -8.29 11.75 -7.15
C VAL A 608 -8.92 11.85 -8.55
N PHE A 609 -8.32 11.15 -9.53
CA PHE A 609 -8.78 11.07 -10.92
C PHE A 609 -9.45 9.75 -11.28
N ASP A 610 -9.65 8.86 -10.32
CA ASP A 610 -10.36 7.60 -10.55
C ASP A 610 -11.85 7.85 -10.69
N GLY A 611 -12.50 7.22 -11.68
CA GLY A 611 -13.92 7.41 -12.03
C GLY A 611 -14.91 6.86 -11.00
#